data_3d5120184690458c68566b4494880429
#
_entry.id   3d5120184690458c68566b4494880429
#
_cell.length_a   1.000
_cell.length_b   1.000
_cell.length_c   1.000
_cell.angle_alpha   90.00
_cell.angle_beta   90.00
_cell.angle_gamma   90.00
#
_symmetry.space_group_name_H-M   'P 1'
#
loop_
_entity.id
_entity.type
_entity.pdbx_description
1 polymer ?
#
loop_
_entity_poly.entity_id
_entity_poly.type
_entity_poly.pdbx_seq_one_letter_code
_entity_poly.pdbx_strand_id
1 'polypeptide(L)'
;MKEYYNTNGFYSPLRLFSIDQSNEYRKKLELTESKIGPLHYFAKTYTVMKWVYDIATNNTMLDFVEGLIGNNILLYNATFIIKEPKSKTHVSWHQDLTYWGFDKNEKQVSAWIALSNVNDLSGCMKMIPGSHKKGFFDHKSTNDSNNVLSRGQTVLSVEEDKAISCPLLPGEASFHHGLTLHASQPNNSDDRRIGLNLQFISTDMKQLKSDNDSAILVRGKDNYNNFKIDVVANNDFDDKGYERLLERNEHYNKTIRENSLDK
;
A
#
# COMPACT_ATOMS: atom_id res chain seq x y z
N MET A 1 19.36 5.14 -6.60
CA MET A 1 18.02 4.73 -6.12
C MET A 1 17.56 3.42 -6.76
N LYS A 2 17.41 3.35 -8.09
CA LYS A 2 16.95 2.14 -8.79
C LYS A 2 17.83 0.90 -8.55
N GLU A 3 19.15 1.04 -8.61
CA GLU A 3 20.09 -0.05 -8.33
C GLU A 3 19.94 -0.59 -6.90
N TYR A 4 19.80 0.29 -5.92
CA TYR A 4 19.55 -0.09 -4.53
C TYR A 4 18.22 -0.85 -4.38
N TYR A 5 17.14 -0.36 -5.02
CA TYR A 5 15.85 -1.06 -5.04
C TYR A 5 15.96 -2.44 -5.69
N ASN A 6 16.58 -2.56 -6.84
CA ASN A 6 16.76 -3.82 -7.54
C ASN A 6 17.60 -4.84 -6.73
N THR A 7 18.53 -4.35 -5.92
CA THR A 7 19.38 -5.20 -5.07
C THR A 7 18.63 -5.65 -3.83
N ASN A 8 17.94 -4.72 -3.15
CA ASN A 8 17.36 -4.96 -1.81
C ASN A 8 15.85 -5.26 -1.83
N GLY A 9 15.13 -4.93 -2.91
CA GLY A 9 13.68 -5.08 -3.02
C GLY A 9 12.90 -3.90 -2.45
N PHE A 10 13.59 -2.87 -1.96
CA PHE A 10 12.98 -1.65 -1.44
C PHE A 10 13.93 -0.46 -1.54
N TYR A 11 13.36 0.75 -1.42
CA TYR A 11 14.08 2.00 -1.29
C TYR A 11 13.38 2.90 -0.27
N SER A 12 14.11 3.42 0.69
CA SER A 12 13.61 4.27 1.77
C SER A 12 14.74 5.12 2.36
N PRO A 13 14.50 6.40 2.74
CA PRO A 13 13.33 7.22 2.43
C PRO A 13 13.48 7.99 1.09
N LEU A 14 12.34 8.41 0.51
CA LEU A 14 12.27 9.41 -0.55
C LEU A 14 11.34 10.54 -0.11
N ARG A 15 11.83 11.80 -0.09
CA ARG A 15 11.01 12.98 0.22
C ARG A 15 10.09 13.31 -0.97
N LEU A 16 8.77 13.32 -0.74
CA LEU A 16 7.76 13.69 -1.74
C LEU A 16 7.12 15.05 -1.44
N PHE A 17 6.91 15.36 -0.16
CA PHE A 17 6.21 16.56 0.32
C PHE A 17 6.93 17.17 1.51
N SER A 18 6.66 18.45 1.78
CA SER A 18 7.06 19.06 3.05
C SER A 18 6.27 18.46 4.23
N ILE A 19 6.78 18.65 5.43
CA ILE A 19 6.06 18.24 6.66
C ILE A 19 4.70 18.94 6.74
N ASP A 20 4.64 20.23 6.40
CA ASP A 20 3.40 21.00 6.44
C ASP A 20 2.37 20.48 5.45
N GLN A 21 2.77 20.17 4.22
CA GLN A 21 1.87 19.53 3.24
C GLN A 21 1.35 18.18 3.73
N SER A 22 2.20 17.38 4.35
CA SER A 22 1.80 16.09 4.91
C SER A 22 0.81 16.26 6.08
N ASN A 23 1.01 17.26 6.94
CA ASN A 23 0.09 17.59 8.01
C ASN A 23 -1.28 18.06 7.48
N GLU A 24 -1.31 18.79 6.35
CA GLU A 24 -2.59 19.16 5.70
C GLU A 24 -3.31 17.93 5.14
N TYR A 25 -2.61 16.96 4.55
CA TYR A 25 -3.21 15.69 4.12
C TYR A 25 -3.75 14.88 5.32
N ARG A 26 -3.03 14.85 6.44
CA ARG A 26 -3.52 14.23 7.67
C ARG A 26 -4.83 14.87 8.15
N LYS A 27 -4.91 16.20 8.19
CA LYS A 27 -6.15 16.92 8.57
C LYS A 27 -7.30 16.57 7.64
N LYS A 28 -7.07 16.49 6.32
CA LYS A 28 -8.09 16.09 5.33
C LYS A 28 -8.58 14.67 5.56
N LEU A 29 -7.69 13.72 5.90
CA LEU A 29 -8.07 12.37 6.28
C LEU A 29 -8.95 12.38 7.54
N GLU A 30 -8.52 13.02 8.62
CA GLU A 30 -9.23 13.07 9.89
C GLU A 30 -10.60 13.75 9.74
N LEU A 31 -10.70 14.78 8.89
CA LEU A 31 -11.97 15.40 8.53
C LEU A 31 -12.90 14.43 7.78
N THR A 32 -12.36 13.61 6.88
CA THR A 32 -13.14 12.58 6.16
C THR A 32 -13.61 11.50 7.13
N GLU A 33 -12.72 11.01 8.00
CA GLU A 33 -13.06 10.02 9.03
C GLU A 33 -14.16 10.54 10.01
N SER A 34 -14.18 11.83 10.29
CA SER A 34 -15.24 12.42 11.11
C SER A 34 -16.63 12.36 10.48
N LYS A 35 -16.71 12.22 9.14
CA LYS A 35 -17.97 12.13 8.39
C LYS A 35 -18.44 10.71 8.16
N ILE A 36 -17.53 9.79 7.86
CA ILE A 36 -17.87 8.44 7.40
C ILE A 36 -17.27 7.32 8.26
N GLY A 37 -16.57 7.65 9.33
CA GLY A 37 -15.90 6.68 10.21
C GLY A 37 -14.47 6.34 9.77
N PRO A 38 -13.79 5.45 10.54
CA PRO A 38 -12.40 5.10 10.30
C PRO A 38 -12.15 4.51 8.91
N LEU A 39 -11.08 4.94 8.26
CA LEU A 39 -10.71 4.54 6.89
C LEU A 39 -9.54 3.51 6.84
N HIS A 40 -9.17 2.96 7.98
CA HIS A 40 -8.14 1.92 8.02
C HIS A 40 -8.50 0.72 7.13
N TYR A 41 -7.61 0.35 6.19
CA TYR A 41 -7.77 -0.72 5.19
C TYR A 41 -8.90 -0.58 4.17
N PHE A 42 -9.58 0.57 4.07
CA PHE A 42 -10.46 0.78 2.91
C PHE A 42 -9.63 0.92 1.63
N ALA A 43 -9.97 0.11 0.63
CA ALA A 43 -9.35 0.14 -0.68
C ALA A 43 -9.92 1.25 -1.57
N LYS A 44 -9.15 1.69 -2.57
CA LYS A 44 -9.59 2.64 -3.60
C LYS A 44 -10.02 4.01 -3.04
N THR A 45 -9.37 4.49 -1.98
CA THR A 45 -9.75 5.73 -1.27
C THR A 45 -9.73 6.99 -2.14
N TYR A 46 -9.07 6.97 -3.29
CA TYR A 46 -9.13 8.04 -4.30
C TYR A 46 -10.52 8.21 -4.94
N THR A 47 -11.45 7.26 -4.76
CA THR A 47 -12.82 7.39 -5.26
C THR A 47 -13.67 8.35 -4.43
N VAL A 48 -13.28 8.63 -3.20
CA VAL A 48 -13.96 9.55 -2.27
C VAL A 48 -13.13 10.79 -1.93
N MET A 49 -11.80 10.72 -2.06
CA MET A 49 -10.86 11.80 -1.71
C MET A 49 -9.95 12.12 -2.90
N LYS A 50 -10.20 13.25 -3.58
CA LYS A 50 -9.41 13.69 -4.73
C LYS A 50 -7.92 13.84 -4.40
N TRP A 51 -7.58 14.39 -3.22
CA TRP A 51 -6.20 14.61 -2.82
C TRP A 51 -5.37 13.32 -2.74
N VAL A 52 -5.99 12.16 -2.53
CA VAL A 52 -5.29 10.86 -2.61
C VAL A 52 -4.82 10.58 -4.03
N TYR A 53 -5.66 10.87 -5.03
CA TYR A 53 -5.25 10.78 -6.44
C TYR A 53 -4.16 11.81 -6.78
N ASP A 54 -4.26 13.04 -6.26
CA ASP A 54 -3.25 14.08 -6.49
C ASP A 54 -1.89 13.67 -5.90
N ILE A 55 -1.87 12.99 -4.75
CA ILE A 55 -0.64 12.35 -4.22
C ILE A 55 -0.15 11.26 -5.19
N ALA A 56 -1.03 10.36 -5.64
CA ALA A 56 -0.64 9.25 -6.52
C ALA A 56 -0.09 9.70 -7.87
N THR A 57 -0.41 10.92 -8.31
CA THR A 57 0.09 11.54 -9.53
C THR A 57 1.27 12.49 -9.32
N ASN A 58 1.88 12.51 -8.12
CA ASN A 58 3.08 13.30 -7.84
C ASN A 58 4.22 12.88 -8.79
N ASN A 59 4.81 13.86 -9.49
CA ASN A 59 5.82 13.59 -10.51
C ASN A 59 7.07 12.92 -9.94
N THR A 60 7.59 13.38 -8.79
CA THR A 60 8.79 12.78 -8.17
C THR A 60 8.58 11.29 -7.87
N MET A 61 7.39 10.94 -7.40
CA MET A 61 7.02 9.54 -7.14
C MET A 61 6.87 8.76 -8.43
N LEU A 62 6.12 9.28 -9.41
CA LEU A 62 5.89 8.59 -10.67
C LEU A 62 7.17 8.44 -11.50
N ASP A 63 8.12 9.38 -11.44
CA ASP A 63 9.44 9.25 -12.10
C ASP A 63 10.25 8.08 -11.49
N PHE A 64 10.16 7.91 -10.16
CA PHE A 64 10.79 6.77 -9.51
C PHE A 64 10.10 5.45 -9.88
N VAL A 65 8.75 5.40 -9.83
CA VAL A 65 7.94 4.23 -10.20
C VAL A 65 8.17 3.85 -11.67
N GLU A 66 8.19 4.82 -12.60
CA GLU A 66 8.48 4.59 -14.02
C GLU A 66 9.85 3.93 -14.22
N GLY A 67 10.85 4.38 -13.47
CA GLY A 67 12.17 3.75 -13.47
C GLY A 67 12.17 2.28 -13.06
N LEU A 68 11.16 1.80 -12.35
CA LEU A 68 11.05 0.42 -11.84
C LEU A 68 10.17 -0.47 -12.74
N ILE A 69 8.97 0.00 -13.13
CA ILE A 69 7.97 -0.82 -13.80
C ILE A 69 7.64 -0.38 -15.23
N GLY A 70 8.29 0.66 -15.74
CA GLY A 70 8.07 1.20 -17.09
C GLY A 70 7.08 2.36 -17.13
N ASN A 71 6.90 2.94 -18.32
CA ASN A 71 6.24 4.22 -18.53
C ASN A 71 4.70 4.18 -18.59
N ASN A 72 4.09 3.01 -18.57
CA ASN A 72 2.63 2.82 -18.62
C ASN A 72 2.15 2.30 -17.26
N ILE A 73 1.61 3.19 -16.43
CA ILE A 73 1.40 2.94 -15.00
C ILE A 73 -0.07 3.10 -14.64
N LEU A 74 -0.63 2.06 -14.01
CA LEU A 74 -1.91 2.10 -13.33
C LEU A 74 -1.69 2.25 -11.82
N LEU A 75 -2.51 3.05 -11.16
CA LEU A 75 -2.76 2.98 -9.73
C LEU A 75 -3.82 1.89 -9.51
N TYR A 76 -3.39 0.78 -8.95
CA TYR A 76 -4.26 -0.36 -8.66
C TYR A 76 -5.05 -0.14 -7.38
N ASN A 77 -4.39 0.34 -6.33
CA ASN A 77 -5.05 0.58 -5.05
C ASN A 77 -4.43 1.77 -4.31
N ALA A 78 -5.23 2.38 -3.44
CA ALA A 78 -4.83 3.36 -2.44
C ALA A 78 -5.57 3.06 -1.14
N THR A 79 -4.83 2.81 -0.06
CA THR A 79 -5.40 2.44 1.24
C THR A 79 -4.62 3.08 2.39
N PHE A 80 -5.33 3.46 3.45
CA PHE A 80 -4.68 3.93 4.67
C PHE A 80 -4.37 2.76 5.60
N ILE A 81 -3.14 2.71 6.09
CA ILE A 81 -2.70 1.76 7.11
C ILE A 81 -2.42 2.55 8.38
N ILE A 82 -3.37 2.51 9.30
CA ILE A 82 -3.39 3.33 10.50
C ILE A 82 -3.20 2.42 11.72
N LYS A 83 -2.35 2.85 12.64
CA LYS A 83 -2.26 2.25 13.98
C LYS A 83 -2.53 3.34 15.02
N GLU A 84 -3.56 3.14 15.81
CA GLU A 84 -3.92 4.06 16.88
C GLU A 84 -2.83 4.08 17.98
N PRO A 85 -2.75 5.15 18.79
CA PRO A 85 -1.80 5.24 19.90
C PRO A 85 -1.96 4.04 20.85
N LYS A 86 -0.83 3.47 21.31
CA LYS A 86 -0.79 2.33 22.24
C LYS A 86 -1.57 1.10 21.74
N SER A 87 -1.80 1.01 20.45
CA SER A 87 -2.48 -0.14 19.85
C SER A 87 -1.60 -1.39 19.88
N LYS A 88 -2.20 -2.55 20.16
CA LYS A 88 -1.53 -3.85 20.07
C LYS A 88 -1.47 -4.40 18.64
N THR A 89 -2.12 -3.73 17.69
CA THR A 89 -2.19 -4.22 16.31
C THR A 89 -0.85 -4.17 15.62
N HIS A 90 -0.48 -5.24 14.95
CA HIS A 90 0.75 -5.38 14.18
C HIS A 90 0.47 -5.95 12.80
N VAL A 91 1.46 -5.87 11.92
CA VAL A 91 1.49 -6.57 10.64
C VAL A 91 2.62 -7.58 10.70
N SER A 92 2.30 -8.87 10.63
CA SER A 92 3.29 -9.93 10.65
C SER A 92 4.14 -9.95 9.35
N TRP A 93 5.21 -10.74 9.36
CA TRP A 93 6.04 -10.95 8.18
C TRP A 93 5.23 -11.55 7.03
N HIS A 94 5.19 -10.85 5.90
CA HIS A 94 4.42 -11.23 4.72
C HIS A 94 5.00 -10.69 3.41
N GLN A 95 4.42 -11.12 2.31
CA GLN A 95 4.65 -10.61 0.96
C GLN A 95 3.30 -10.18 0.38
N ASP A 96 3.19 -8.94 -0.10
CA ASP A 96 1.96 -8.38 -0.65
C ASP A 96 1.39 -9.19 -1.82
N LEU A 97 2.25 -9.63 -2.75
CA LEU A 97 1.84 -10.39 -3.94
C LEU A 97 1.20 -11.74 -3.64
N THR A 98 1.35 -12.25 -2.42
CA THR A 98 0.64 -13.46 -1.98
C THR A 98 -0.88 -13.28 -2.05
N TYR A 99 -1.36 -12.04 -1.90
CA TYR A 99 -2.77 -11.71 -1.82
C TYR A 99 -3.35 -11.11 -3.10
N TRP A 100 -2.53 -10.60 -4.02
CA TRP A 100 -3.06 -9.77 -5.12
C TRP A 100 -3.52 -10.56 -6.34
N GLY A 101 -2.99 -11.76 -6.59
CA GLY A 101 -3.46 -12.64 -7.66
C GLY A 101 -3.12 -12.17 -9.08
N PHE A 102 -2.00 -11.49 -9.28
CA PHE A 102 -1.54 -11.07 -10.60
C PHE A 102 -0.80 -12.15 -11.37
N ASP A 103 -0.80 -12.05 -12.70
CA ASP A 103 -0.10 -12.94 -13.63
C ASP A 103 1.42 -12.75 -13.64
N LYS A 104 1.90 -11.57 -13.22
CA LYS A 104 3.32 -11.18 -13.19
C LYS A 104 3.70 -10.61 -11.84
N ASN A 105 4.94 -10.78 -11.45
CA ASN A 105 5.44 -10.36 -10.15
C ASN A 105 6.39 -9.15 -10.22
N GLU A 106 7.05 -8.94 -11.35
CA GLU A 106 8.15 -7.98 -11.49
C GLU A 106 7.70 -6.55 -11.82
N LYS A 107 6.44 -6.36 -12.28
CA LYS A 107 5.95 -5.07 -12.77
C LYS A 107 4.95 -4.40 -11.83
N GLN A 108 5.27 -4.42 -10.55
CA GLN A 108 4.49 -3.77 -9.52
C GLN A 108 5.38 -3.14 -8.45
N VAL A 109 4.88 -2.14 -7.75
CA VAL A 109 5.56 -1.49 -6.62
C VAL A 109 4.54 -0.89 -5.67
N SER A 110 4.75 -1.08 -4.37
CA SER A 110 4.04 -0.37 -3.31
C SER A 110 4.83 0.88 -2.91
N ALA A 111 4.16 2.04 -2.87
CA ALA A 111 4.68 3.27 -2.30
C ALA A 111 3.93 3.58 -1.00
N TRP A 112 4.61 3.50 0.13
CA TRP A 112 4.05 3.77 1.44
C TRP A 112 4.50 5.15 1.93
N ILE A 113 3.56 6.09 2.06
CA ILE A 113 3.81 7.52 2.35
C ILE A 113 3.42 7.81 3.79
N ALA A 114 4.32 8.39 4.58
CA ALA A 114 4.06 8.78 5.95
C ALA A 114 3.25 10.10 6.03
N LEU A 115 2.10 10.08 6.72
CA LEU A 115 1.32 11.26 7.08
C LEU A 115 1.46 11.61 8.58
N SER A 116 2.26 10.86 9.32
CA SER A 116 2.65 11.11 10.71
C SER A 116 4.12 10.77 10.89
N ASN A 117 4.69 11.03 12.05
CA ASN A 117 6.06 10.57 12.36
C ASN A 117 6.08 9.05 12.52
N VAL A 118 6.90 8.38 11.71
CA VAL A 118 7.01 6.91 11.67
C VAL A 118 8.41 6.50 12.08
N ASN A 119 8.52 5.87 13.23
CA ASN A 119 9.79 5.38 13.81
C ASN A 119 9.58 4.02 14.49
N ASP A 120 10.62 3.47 15.11
CA ASP A 120 10.52 2.16 15.77
C ASP A 120 9.48 2.15 16.91
N LEU A 121 9.32 3.25 17.66
CA LEU A 121 8.31 3.35 18.72
C LEU A 121 6.87 3.33 18.18
N SER A 122 6.63 3.98 17.03
CA SER A 122 5.32 3.97 16.36
C SER A 122 5.11 2.76 15.44
N GLY A 123 6.06 1.82 15.40
CA GLY A 123 5.99 0.60 14.61
C GLY A 123 6.21 0.85 13.12
N CYS A 124 7.36 1.44 12.73
CA CYS A 124 7.77 1.57 11.34
C CYS A 124 7.86 0.20 10.65
N MET A 125 7.85 0.19 9.32
CA MET A 125 8.08 -1.05 8.58
C MET A 125 9.52 -1.53 8.78
N LYS A 126 9.66 -2.85 8.86
CA LYS A 126 10.93 -3.58 8.74
C LYS A 126 10.90 -4.41 7.49
N MET A 127 12.00 -4.44 6.75
CA MET A 127 12.12 -5.15 5.47
C MET A 127 13.36 -6.03 5.46
N ILE A 128 13.27 -7.22 4.84
CA ILE A 128 14.41 -8.12 4.65
C ILE A 128 15.05 -7.85 3.27
N PRO A 129 16.27 -7.30 3.21
CA PRO A 129 16.96 -7.00 1.96
C PRO A 129 17.12 -8.25 1.09
N GLY A 130 16.85 -8.10 -0.20
CA GLY A 130 17.02 -9.16 -1.20
C GLY A 130 15.99 -10.30 -1.13
N SER A 131 15.04 -10.28 -0.19
CA SER A 131 14.03 -11.34 -0.03
C SER A 131 13.13 -11.49 -1.26
N HIS A 132 12.86 -10.41 -2.00
CA HIS A 132 12.07 -10.44 -3.24
C HIS A 132 12.66 -11.34 -4.33
N LYS A 133 13.98 -11.63 -4.30
CA LYS A 133 14.67 -12.50 -5.25
C LYS A 133 14.50 -13.99 -4.93
N LYS A 134 13.97 -14.31 -3.74
CA LYS A 134 13.78 -15.71 -3.30
C LYS A 134 12.41 -16.29 -3.72
N GLY A 135 11.58 -15.51 -4.42
CA GLY A 135 10.23 -15.91 -4.82
C GLY A 135 9.22 -15.84 -3.67
N PHE A 136 8.17 -16.64 -3.78
CA PHE A 136 7.13 -16.72 -2.73
C PHE A 136 7.59 -17.56 -1.56
N PHE A 137 7.27 -17.08 -0.36
CA PHE A 137 7.44 -17.83 0.91
C PHE A 137 6.10 -18.44 1.33
N ASP A 138 6.17 -19.54 2.08
CA ASP A 138 4.98 -20.16 2.67
C ASP A 138 4.41 -19.29 3.78
N HIS A 139 3.13 -18.93 3.66
CA HIS A 139 2.37 -18.18 4.67
C HIS A 139 1.50 -19.15 5.47
N LYS A 140 1.54 -19.03 6.79
CA LYS A 140 0.71 -19.84 7.71
C LYS A 140 -0.28 -18.97 8.46
N SER A 141 -1.51 -19.45 8.61
CA SER A 141 -2.54 -18.81 9.44
C SER A 141 -2.23 -19.03 10.91
N THR A 142 -2.24 -17.96 11.72
CA THR A 142 -1.97 -18.00 13.16
C THR A 142 -3.22 -17.73 13.99
N ASN A 143 -4.30 -17.21 13.39
CA ASN A 143 -5.52 -16.74 14.06
C ASN A 143 -5.25 -15.65 15.13
N ASP A 144 -4.15 -14.92 15.03
CA ASP A 144 -3.83 -13.81 15.93
C ASP A 144 -4.74 -12.62 15.63
N SER A 145 -5.63 -12.28 16.56
CA SER A 145 -6.59 -11.18 16.42
C SER A 145 -5.94 -9.78 16.41
N ASN A 146 -4.69 -9.65 16.86
CA ASN A 146 -3.94 -8.38 16.78
C ASN A 146 -3.21 -8.24 15.44
N ASN A 147 -3.09 -9.31 14.67
CA ASN A 147 -2.52 -9.23 13.33
C ASN A 147 -3.57 -8.75 12.34
N VAL A 148 -3.28 -7.64 11.68
CA VAL A 148 -4.22 -7.02 10.72
C VAL A 148 -4.34 -7.75 9.38
N LEU A 149 -3.43 -8.69 9.09
CA LEU A 149 -3.51 -9.53 7.89
C LEU A 149 -4.65 -10.56 8.01
N SER A 150 -5.26 -10.88 6.88
CA SER A 150 -6.33 -11.89 6.80
C SER A 150 -5.91 -13.18 7.50
N ARG A 151 -6.75 -13.67 8.44
CA ARG A 151 -6.51 -14.89 9.24
C ARG A 151 -5.19 -14.91 10.04
N GLY A 152 -4.58 -13.73 10.29
CA GLY A 152 -3.31 -13.65 11.00
C GLY A 152 -2.15 -14.33 10.26
N GLN A 153 -2.18 -14.36 8.92
CA GLN A 153 -1.15 -15.06 8.13
C GLN A 153 0.25 -14.46 8.37
N THR A 154 1.24 -15.33 8.46
CA THR A 154 2.64 -14.94 8.66
C THR A 154 3.60 -15.94 7.99
N VAL A 155 4.76 -15.45 7.57
CA VAL A 155 5.92 -16.26 7.21
C VAL A 155 6.68 -16.59 8.48
N LEU A 156 6.88 -17.87 8.81
CA LEU A 156 7.51 -18.29 10.06
C LEU A 156 9.06 -18.29 10.00
N SER A 157 9.63 -18.57 8.81
CA SER A 157 11.08 -18.72 8.63
C SER A 157 11.68 -17.42 8.10
N VAL A 158 11.75 -16.39 8.94
CA VAL A 158 12.34 -15.09 8.59
C VAL A 158 13.63 -14.86 9.36
N GLU A 159 14.68 -14.44 8.66
CA GLU A 159 15.97 -14.04 9.26
C GLU A 159 15.83 -12.60 9.81
N GLU A 160 15.12 -12.45 10.95
CA GLU A 160 14.77 -11.14 11.52
C GLU A 160 15.98 -10.29 11.92
N ASP A 161 17.12 -10.90 12.18
CA ASP A 161 18.39 -10.25 12.43
C ASP A 161 18.91 -9.44 11.22
N LYS A 162 18.46 -9.79 10.02
CA LYS A 162 18.77 -9.08 8.79
C LYS A 162 17.78 -7.96 8.45
N ALA A 163 16.73 -7.80 9.24
CA ALA A 163 15.69 -6.81 8.99
C ALA A 163 16.20 -5.38 9.15
N ILE A 164 15.88 -4.53 8.19
CA ILE A 164 16.19 -3.10 8.23
C ILE A 164 14.92 -2.33 8.56
N SER A 165 14.97 -1.51 9.63
CA SER A 165 13.93 -0.55 9.96
C SER A 165 13.88 0.58 8.93
N CYS A 166 12.67 0.96 8.50
CA CYS A 166 12.42 2.01 7.53
C CYS A 166 11.63 3.17 8.18
N PRO A 167 12.27 3.97 9.07
CA PRO A 167 11.63 5.16 9.63
C PRO A 167 11.41 6.22 8.56
N LEU A 168 10.32 6.99 8.71
CA LEU A 168 9.92 8.06 7.80
C LEU A 168 9.44 9.27 8.58
N LEU A 169 9.86 10.45 8.17
CA LEU A 169 9.25 11.70 8.57
C LEU A 169 7.97 11.95 7.74
N PRO A 170 7.01 12.76 8.24
CA PRO A 170 5.84 13.13 7.45
C PRO A 170 6.23 13.69 6.09
N GLY A 171 5.61 13.18 5.01
CA GLY A 171 5.91 13.53 3.62
C GLY A 171 7.03 12.73 2.96
N GLU A 172 7.64 11.79 3.66
CA GLU A 172 8.54 10.79 3.08
C GLU A 172 7.81 9.51 2.71
N ALA A 173 8.35 8.80 1.74
CA ALA A 173 7.85 7.52 1.27
C ALA A 173 8.92 6.42 1.29
N SER A 174 8.50 5.19 1.49
CA SER A 174 9.26 3.99 1.17
C SER A 174 8.61 3.28 0.00
N PHE A 175 9.41 2.64 -0.83
CA PHE A 175 8.98 1.84 -1.97
C PHE A 175 9.44 0.41 -1.79
N HIS A 176 8.57 -0.56 -2.01
CA HIS A 176 8.95 -1.97 -1.92
C HIS A 176 8.30 -2.82 -3.00
N HIS A 177 9.03 -3.84 -3.39
CA HIS A 177 8.54 -4.88 -4.29
C HIS A 177 7.57 -5.80 -3.51
N GLY A 178 6.48 -6.22 -4.11
CA GLY A 178 5.47 -7.02 -3.41
C GLY A 178 5.92 -8.42 -2.97
N LEU A 179 7.09 -8.89 -3.42
CA LEU A 179 7.76 -10.08 -2.89
C LEU A 179 8.79 -9.76 -1.78
N THR A 180 8.97 -8.49 -1.41
CA THR A 180 9.84 -8.15 -0.28
C THR A 180 9.15 -8.57 1.01
N LEU A 181 9.82 -9.40 1.82
CA LEU A 181 9.36 -9.73 3.16
C LEU A 181 9.40 -8.48 4.03
N HIS A 182 8.25 -8.12 4.59
CA HIS A 182 8.12 -6.96 5.46
C HIS A 182 7.11 -7.17 6.58
N ALA A 183 7.27 -6.40 7.64
CA ALA A 183 6.44 -6.47 8.84
C ALA A 183 6.39 -5.10 9.53
N SER A 184 5.50 -4.91 10.48
CA SER A 184 5.53 -3.73 11.36
C SER A 184 4.99 -4.02 12.75
N GLN A 185 5.74 -3.64 13.78
CA GLN A 185 5.41 -3.82 15.19
C GLN A 185 4.23 -2.93 15.63
N PRO A 186 3.63 -3.17 16.79
CA PRO A 186 2.62 -2.30 17.39
C PRO A 186 3.04 -0.84 17.48
N ASN A 187 2.06 0.07 17.53
CA ASN A 187 2.30 1.48 17.81
C ASN A 187 2.31 1.73 19.32
N ASN A 188 3.50 1.92 19.89
CA ASN A 188 3.71 2.23 21.31
C ASN A 188 3.89 3.73 21.57
N SER A 189 3.70 4.59 20.55
CA SER A 189 3.78 6.05 20.68
C SER A 189 2.44 6.64 21.15
N ASP A 190 2.44 7.93 21.44
CA ASP A 190 1.26 8.69 21.89
C ASP A 190 0.50 9.33 20.73
N ASP A 191 0.95 9.16 19.48
CA ASP A 191 0.28 9.66 18.27
C ASP A 191 -0.12 8.51 17.34
N ARG A 192 -1.11 8.76 16.48
CA ARG A 192 -1.50 7.85 15.40
C ARG A 192 -0.34 7.65 14.42
N ARG A 193 -0.05 6.40 14.05
CA ARG A 193 0.80 6.11 12.90
C ARG A 193 -0.05 6.00 11.65
N ILE A 194 0.06 6.97 10.77
CA ILE A 194 -0.75 7.06 9.55
C ILE A 194 0.13 6.92 8.33
N GLY A 195 -0.14 5.91 7.51
CA GLY A 195 0.48 5.71 6.22
C GLY A 195 -0.55 5.56 5.11
N LEU A 196 -0.30 6.19 3.97
CA LEU A 196 -1.03 5.97 2.72
C LEU A 196 -0.20 5.00 1.86
N ASN A 197 -0.73 3.82 1.61
CA ASN A 197 -0.13 2.83 0.72
C ASN A 197 -0.76 2.92 -0.67
N LEU A 198 0.05 3.22 -1.67
CA LEU A 198 -0.31 3.27 -3.08
C LEU A 198 0.32 2.08 -3.81
N GLN A 199 -0.50 1.32 -4.50
CA GLN A 199 -0.07 0.14 -5.25
C GLN A 199 -0.09 0.44 -6.74
N PHE A 200 1.10 0.50 -7.35
CA PHE A 200 1.28 0.76 -8.77
C PHE A 200 1.59 -0.54 -9.51
N ILE A 201 1.01 -0.69 -10.70
CA ILE A 201 1.23 -1.82 -11.60
C ILE A 201 1.42 -1.33 -13.03
N SER A 202 2.11 -2.11 -13.85
CA SER A 202 2.16 -1.86 -15.29
C SER A 202 0.84 -2.24 -15.96
N THR A 203 0.46 -1.52 -17.02
CA THR A 203 -0.79 -1.75 -17.77
C THR A 203 -0.90 -3.13 -18.42
N ASP A 204 0.23 -3.84 -18.63
CA ASP A 204 0.24 -5.20 -19.21
C ASP A 204 0.03 -6.32 -18.18
N MET A 205 -0.16 -5.99 -16.89
CA MET A 205 -0.50 -6.96 -15.86
C MET A 205 -1.98 -7.34 -15.91
N LYS A 206 -2.31 -8.55 -15.44
CA LYS A 206 -3.69 -9.05 -15.36
C LYS A 206 -4.01 -9.56 -13.97
N GLN A 207 -5.25 -9.33 -13.55
CA GLN A 207 -5.84 -10.02 -12.40
C GLN A 207 -6.32 -11.41 -12.84
N LEU A 208 -5.89 -12.46 -12.12
CA LEU A 208 -6.22 -13.86 -12.46
C LEU A 208 -7.47 -14.39 -11.74
N LYS A 209 -7.92 -13.70 -10.69
CA LYS A 209 -9.01 -14.15 -9.80
C LYS A 209 -10.28 -13.33 -9.93
N SER A 210 -10.28 -12.28 -10.74
CA SER A 210 -11.43 -11.42 -10.94
C SER A 210 -11.43 -10.77 -12.33
N ASP A 211 -12.51 -10.93 -13.06
CA ASP A 211 -12.75 -10.25 -14.36
C ASP A 211 -13.27 -8.81 -14.18
N ASN A 212 -13.56 -8.40 -12.95
CA ASN A 212 -14.19 -7.11 -12.64
C ASN A 212 -13.30 -6.16 -11.84
N ASP A 213 -12.02 -6.50 -11.68
CA ASP A 213 -11.10 -5.65 -10.95
C ASP A 213 -10.83 -4.34 -11.70
N SER A 214 -10.50 -3.30 -10.96
CA SER A 214 -10.42 -1.94 -11.48
C SER A 214 -9.11 -1.26 -11.12
N ALA A 215 -8.72 -0.29 -11.91
CA ALA A 215 -7.54 0.55 -11.69
C ALA A 215 -7.71 1.89 -12.40
N ILE A 216 -6.79 2.82 -12.20
CA ILE A 216 -6.80 4.09 -12.91
C ILE A 216 -5.43 4.39 -13.52
N LEU A 217 -5.43 4.84 -14.79
CA LEU A 217 -4.20 5.25 -15.46
C LEU A 217 -3.67 6.55 -14.83
N VAL A 218 -2.43 6.52 -14.35
CA VAL A 218 -1.76 7.67 -13.75
C VAL A 218 -0.58 8.18 -14.58
N ARG A 219 -0.05 7.36 -15.51
CA ARG A 219 1.00 7.78 -16.45
C ARG A 219 0.98 6.90 -17.70
N GLY A 220 1.31 7.47 -18.85
CA GLY A 220 1.48 6.77 -20.13
C GLY A 220 0.17 6.42 -20.82
N LYS A 221 0.08 5.21 -21.37
CA LYS A 221 -1.09 4.72 -22.13
C LYS A 221 -1.42 3.29 -21.69
N ASP A 222 -2.72 2.99 -21.60
CA ASP A 222 -3.20 1.63 -21.44
C ASP A 222 -3.67 1.09 -22.81
N ASN A 223 -2.92 0.15 -23.37
CA ASN A 223 -3.23 -0.52 -24.63
C ASN A 223 -3.84 -1.92 -24.40
N TYR A 224 -3.96 -2.37 -23.15
CA TYR A 224 -4.36 -3.72 -22.81
C TYR A 224 -5.81 -3.80 -22.31
N ASN A 225 -6.28 -2.76 -21.59
CA ASN A 225 -7.62 -2.70 -20.99
C ASN A 225 -7.92 -3.91 -20.09
N ASN A 226 -6.93 -4.36 -19.32
CA ASN A 226 -7.04 -5.51 -18.44
C ASN A 226 -7.85 -5.21 -17.15
N PHE A 227 -8.10 -3.94 -16.85
CA PHE A 227 -8.82 -3.46 -15.67
C PHE A 227 -9.95 -2.52 -16.08
N LYS A 228 -11.05 -2.53 -15.32
CA LYS A 228 -12.07 -1.49 -15.44
C LYS A 228 -11.50 -0.17 -14.95
N ILE A 229 -11.92 0.93 -15.58
CA ILE A 229 -11.46 2.28 -15.21
C ILE A 229 -12.25 2.75 -14.00
N ASP A 230 -11.53 3.09 -12.93
CA ASP A 230 -12.11 3.72 -11.75
C ASP A 230 -12.42 5.20 -11.98
N VAL A 231 -13.35 5.72 -11.19
CA VAL A 231 -13.72 7.14 -11.18
C VAL A 231 -13.06 7.81 -9.97
N VAL A 232 -12.24 8.82 -10.24
CA VAL A 232 -11.64 9.67 -9.19
C VAL A 232 -12.70 10.57 -8.57
N ALA A 233 -12.58 10.86 -7.29
CA ALA A 233 -13.37 11.89 -6.61
C ALA A 233 -13.20 13.28 -7.26
N ASN A 234 -14.27 14.06 -7.30
CA ASN A 234 -14.23 15.41 -7.89
C ASN A 234 -13.66 16.46 -6.92
N ASN A 235 -13.68 16.19 -5.61
CA ASN A 235 -13.22 17.07 -4.55
C ASN A 235 -12.65 16.27 -3.36
N ASP A 236 -12.28 16.95 -2.28
CA ASP A 236 -11.66 16.35 -1.10
C ASP A 236 -12.58 15.45 -0.27
N PHE A 237 -13.88 15.53 -0.50
CA PHE A 237 -14.90 14.58 -0.05
C PHE A 237 -16.05 14.55 -1.06
N ASP A 238 -16.14 13.48 -1.82
CA ASP A 238 -17.17 13.28 -2.85
C ASP A 238 -18.27 12.35 -2.29
N ASP A 239 -19.47 12.89 -2.05
CA ASP A 239 -20.61 12.13 -1.49
C ASP A 239 -20.97 10.91 -2.38
N LYS A 240 -20.98 11.08 -3.70
CA LYS A 240 -21.18 9.96 -4.65
C LYS A 240 -19.97 9.01 -4.67
N GLY A 241 -18.80 9.52 -4.32
CA GLY A 241 -17.58 8.75 -4.17
C GLY A 241 -17.63 7.78 -2.99
N TYR A 242 -18.42 8.07 -1.97
CA TYR A 242 -18.55 7.17 -0.81
C TYR A 242 -19.27 5.86 -1.19
N GLU A 243 -20.31 5.91 -2.00
CA GLU A 243 -20.97 4.70 -2.51
C GLU A 243 -19.99 3.86 -3.36
N ARG A 244 -19.22 4.52 -4.24
CA ARG A 244 -18.16 3.86 -5.03
C ARG A 244 -17.07 3.25 -4.15
N LEU A 245 -16.66 3.96 -3.09
CA LEU A 245 -15.68 3.44 -2.13
C LEU A 245 -16.16 2.12 -1.52
N LEU A 246 -17.39 2.06 -1.04
CA LEU A 246 -17.96 0.85 -0.42
C LEU A 246 -18.01 -0.31 -1.42
N GLU A 247 -18.52 -0.08 -2.64
CA GLU A 247 -18.59 -1.08 -3.71
C GLU A 247 -17.18 -1.61 -4.06
N ARG A 248 -16.23 -0.70 -4.29
CA ARG A 248 -14.86 -1.07 -4.68
C ARG A 248 -14.10 -1.77 -3.56
N ASN A 249 -14.30 -1.34 -2.33
CA ASN A 249 -13.71 -1.97 -1.15
C ASN A 249 -14.23 -3.40 -0.93
N GLU A 250 -15.53 -3.62 -1.11
CA GLU A 250 -16.12 -4.95 -1.03
C GLU A 250 -15.54 -5.88 -2.10
N HIS A 251 -15.50 -5.41 -3.36
CA HIS A 251 -14.94 -6.16 -4.48
C HIS A 251 -13.46 -6.51 -4.26
N TYR A 252 -12.64 -5.53 -3.88
CA TYR A 252 -11.22 -5.72 -3.58
C TYR A 252 -11.02 -6.75 -2.47
N ASN A 253 -11.76 -6.63 -1.37
CA ASN A 253 -11.67 -7.57 -0.24
C ASN A 253 -12.08 -8.98 -0.63
N LYS A 254 -13.07 -9.14 -1.51
CA LYS A 254 -13.46 -10.45 -2.06
C LYS A 254 -12.31 -11.08 -2.85
N THR A 255 -11.71 -10.32 -3.78
CA THR A 255 -10.58 -10.77 -4.60
C THR A 255 -9.38 -11.20 -3.73
N ILE A 256 -9.04 -10.41 -2.70
CA ILE A 256 -7.95 -10.73 -1.76
C ILE A 256 -8.24 -12.01 -0.97
N ARG A 257 -9.48 -12.21 -0.51
CA ARG A 257 -9.87 -13.43 0.22
C ARG A 257 -9.79 -14.67 -0.66
N GLU A 258 -10.24 -14.61 -1.89
CA GLU A 258 -10.17 -15.72 -2.85
C GLU A 258 -8.70 -16.12 -3.10
N ASN A 259 -7.81 -15.14 -3.31
CA ASN A 259 -6.38 -15.39 -3.44
C ASN A 259 -5.74 -16.02 -2.19
N SER A 260 -6.24 -15.72 -1.00
CA SER A 260 -5.71 -16.26 0.25
C SER A 260 -6.20 -17.67 0.59
N LEU A 261 -7.23 -18.19 -0.11
CA LEU A 261 -7.77 -19.53 0.11
C LEU A 261 -7.03 -20.61 -0.69
N ASP A 262 -6.36 -20.24 -1.76
CA ASP A 262 -5.70 -21.15 -2.70
C ASP A 262 -4.26 -21.52 -2.31
N LYS A 263 -3.80 -21.15 -1.08
CA LYS A 263 -2.42 -21.37 -0.59
C LYS A 263 -2.35 -22.02 0.76
#